data_73a4713a2416aa6c0f0cf4253d801f5f
#
_entry.id   73a4713a2416aa6c0f0cf4253d801f5f
#
_cell.length_a   1.000
_cell.length_b   1.000
_cell.length_c   1.000
_cell.angle_alpha   90.00
_cell.angle_beta   90.00
_cell.angle_gamma   90.00
#
_symmetry.space_group_name_H-M   'P 1'
#
loop_
_entity.id
_entity.type
_entity.pdbx_description
1 polymer ?
#
loop_
_entity_poly.entity_id
_entity_poly.type
_entity_poly.pdbx_seq_one_letter_code
_entity_poly.pdbx_strand_id
1 'polypeptide(L)'
;VETEMMRPLLLVPEMLLAGGALAALIGGSFVPRHRQWIIRIFTAVVLVATIVVAAIQLGEPATSAFDNSFAVDTATGIARILAASGTLLILAIAADEISGTARESETYSLLLFSTAGAVLLAGANDLLALAVGFLLASIPLYALIGLAHTAAGAEAALKTYLLGALFGILLLLGVTVLTGLSGTTTYPELSQRLPDMPRGAVAVAAVALLAGLMFKAGGVPAHFWVPDAAQGTSATAATFLTTVPKIGALIAVFRLAGVLPTSVSWAVAVAVVAAVSMTLGNLAAYWQSDPRRLLGWSTVSQVGFLLVPIVAIGRSDLALPSLLLYLAGYTVTNIAAFAVTAALPEHRDLTDFRGLAYRRPGLAAALLVALLGLVGTPPTAVFVGKLTTATAAWDGEYAWLAVVVFVNSVLSLFYYLRWIVPVYREPGDSAVTSEAVLRRVTARTAILASAVSLALGLVAGPLWYVVSR
;
A
#
# COMPACT_ATOMS: atom_id res chain seq x y z
N VAL A 1 37.89 7.54 2.09
CA VAL A 1 37.09 7.54 3.34
C VAL A 1 35.72 8.17 3.08
N GLU A 2 35.62 9.35 2.41
CA GLU A 2 34.31 10.02 2.13
C GLU A 2 33.42 9.22 1.18
N THR A 3 33.97 8.52 0.20
CA THR A 3 33.20 7.71 -0.77
C THR A 3 32.62 6.43 -0.15
N GLU A 4 33.20 5.91 0.93
CA GLU A 4 32.66 4.75 1.64
C GLU A 4 31.44 5.10 2.50
N MET A 5 31.36 6.32 3.03
CA MET A 5 30.21 6.77 3.85
C MET A 5 28.95 7.04 3.01
N MET A 6 29.08 7.52 1.79
CA MET A 6 27.93 7.84 0.94
C MET A 6 27.23 6.61 0.33
N ARG A 7 27.97 5.62 -0.15
CA ARG A 7 27.48 4.36 -0.78
C ARG A 7 26.29 4.53 -1.73
N PRO A 8 26.35 5.40 -2.74
CA PRO A 8 25.22 5.72 -3.61
C PRO A 8 24.72 4.51 -4.41
N LEU A 9 25.55 3.52 -4.66
CA LEU A 9 25.18 2.29 -5.39
C LEU A 9 24.14 1.44 -4.65
N LEU A 10 24.00 1.62 -3.33
CA LEU A 10 22.95 0.95 -2.56
C LEU A 10 21.56 1.51 -2.87
N LEU A 11 21.47 2.74 -3.41
CA LEU A 11 20.22 3.39 -3.80
C LEU A 11 19.91 3.28 -5.32
N VAL A 12 20.56 2.37 -6.03
CA VAL A 12 20.25 2.14 -7.45
C VAL A 12 18.76 1.88 -7.71
N PRO A 13 18.01 1.10 -6.89
CA PRO A 13 16.57 0.95 -7.07
C PRO A 13 15.80 2.29 -7.04
N GLU A 14 16.08 3.14 -6.06
CA GLU A 14 15.48 4.48 -5.92
C GLU A 14 15.87 5.39 -7.08
N MET A 15 17.14 5.34 -7.50
CA MET A 15 17.65 6.12 -8.64
C MET A 15 17.02 5.67 -9.96
N LEU A 16 16.82 4.37 -10.17
CA LEU A 16 16.09 3.83 -11.33
C LEU A 16 14.65 4.33 -11.37
N LEU A 17 13.95 4.30 -10.24
CA LEU A 17 12.57 4.77 -10.17
C LEU A 17 12.47 6.28 -10.40
N ALA A 18 13.25 7.10 -9.71
CA ALA A 18 13.20 8.56 -9.83
C ALA A 18 13.74 9.03 -11.20
N GLY A 19 14.88 8.51 -11.66
CA GLY A 19 15.43 8.80 -12.97
C GLY A 19 14.54 8.31 -14.10
N GLY A 20 13.96 7.11 -13.97
CA GLY A 20 12.97 6.56 -14.87
C GLY A 20 11.71 7.42 -14.96
N ALA A 21 11.24 7.97 -13.83
CA ALA A 21 10.09 8.87 -13.78
C ALA A 21 10.35 10.17 -14.56
N LEU A 22 11.53 10.78 -14.34
CA LEU A 22 11.94 11.97 -15.09
C LEU A 22 12.08 11.68 -16.59
N ALA A 23 12.73 10.57 -16.93
CA ALA A 23 12.91 10.17 -18.33
C ALA A 23 11.57 9.86 -19.01
N ALA A 24 10.62 9.23 -18.32
CA ALA A 24 9.26 8.99 -18.82
C ALA A 24 8.49 10.31 -19.05
N LEU A 25 8.63 11.29 -18.14
CA LEU A 25 7.97 12.59 -18.26
C LEU A 25 8.54 13.38 -19.44
N ILE A 26 9.86 13.55 -19.48
CA ILE A 26 10.55 14.32 -20.51
C ILE A 26 10.41 13.61 -21.85
N GLY A 27 10.77 12.32 -21.93
CA GLY A 27 10.68 11.52 -23.14
C GLY A 27 9.26 11.46 -23.71
N GLY A 28 8.24 11.34 -22.82
CA GLY A 28 6.83 11.34 -23.19
C GLY A 28 6.39 12.62 -23.91
N SER A 29 6.99 13.76 -23.57
CA SER A 29 6.69 15.04 -24.22
C SER A 29 7.14 15.11 -25.67
N PHE A 30 8.14 14.29 -26.06
CA PHE A 30 8.66 14.22 -27.43
C PHE A 30 8.07 13.08 -28.25
N VAL A 31 7.44 12.08 -27.58
CA VAL A 31 6.86 10.91 -28.25
C VAL A 31 5.43 11.23 -28.70
N PRO A 32 5.06 11.04 -30.01
CA PRO A 32 3.71 11.23 -30.48
C PRO A 32 2.69 10.35 -29.74
N ARG A 33 1.46 10.84 -29.57
CA ARG A 33 0.39 10.12 -28.80
C ARG A 33 0.19 8.66 -29.22
N HIS A 34 0.22 8.37 -30.53
CA HIS A 34 0.04 7.01 -31.05
C HIS A 34 1.21 6.07 -30.75
N ARG A 35 2.32 6.59 -30.24
CA ARG A 35 3.52 5.82 -29.84
C ARG A 35 3.81 5.85 -28.35
N GLN A 36 2.94 6.38 -27.52
CA GLN A 36 3.14 6.48 -26.06
C GLN A 36 3.30 5.08 -25.40
N TRP A 37 2.88 4.01 -26.06
CA TRP A 37 3.20 2.64 -25.64
C TRP A 37 4.70 2.38 -25.43
N ILE A 38 5.58 3.15 -26.12
CA ILE A 38 7.05 3.09 -25.92
C ILE A 38 7.40 3.50 -24.49
N ILE A 39 6.79 4.58 -23.97
CA ILE A 39 7.01 5.04 -22.61
C ILE A 39 6.48 4.02 -21.59
N ARG A 40 5.38 3.34 -21.91
CA ARG A 40 4.86 2.23 -21.06
C ARG A 40 5.87 1.08 -21.00
N ILE A 41 6.44 0.65 -22.12
CA ILE A 41 7.48 -0.40 -22.14
C ILE A 41 8.72 0.06 -21.37
N PHE A 42 9.17 1.29 -21.59
CA PHE A 42 10.29 1.87 -20.83
C PHE A 42 10.01 1.82 -19.32
N THR A 43 8.82 2.25 -18.88
CA THR A 43 8.40 2.19 -17.49
C THR A 43 8.40 0.75 -16.94
N ALA A 44 7.93 -0.22 -17.73
CA ALA A 44 7.98 -1.63 -17.35
C ALA A 44 9.43 -2.13 -17.20
N VAL A 45 10.34 -1.74 -18.09
CA VAL A 45 11.78 -2.08 -18.01
C VAL A 45 12.41 -1.49 -16.75
N VAL A 46 12.11 -0.23 -16.42
CA VAL A 46 12.58 0.42 -15.17
C VAL A 46 12.10 -0.36 -13.95
N LEU A 47 10.82 -0.74 -13.90
CA LEU A 47 10.26 -1.50 -12.77
C LEU A 47 10.90 -2.90 -12.65
N VAL A 48 11.08 -3.62 -13.76
CA VAL A 48 11.75 -4.92 -13.79
C VAL A 48 13.21 -4.79 -13.35
N ALA A 49 13.94 -3.80 -13.84
CA ALA A 49 15.32 -3.53 -13.43
C ALA A 49 15.40 -3.24 -11.91
N THR A 50 14.45 -2.44 -11.39
CA THR A 50 14.33 -2.17 -9.94
C THR A 50 14.13 -3.45 -9.15
N ILE A 51 13.23 -4.35 -9.59
CA ILE A 51 12.97 -5.65 -8.93
C ILE A 51 14.24 -6.51 -8.93
N VAL A 52 14.93 -6.61 -10.07
CA VAL A 52 16.14 -7.43 -10.20
C VAL A 52 17.25 -6.93 -9.27
N VAL A 53 17.52 -5.62 -9.29
CA VAL A 53 18.55 -5.03 -8.42
C VAL A 53 18.17 -5.19 -6.95
N ALA A 54 16.92 -4.98 -6.59
CA ALA A 54 16.45 -5.17 -5.22
C ALA A 54 16.56 -6.63 -4.76
N ALA A 55 16.28 -7.59 -5.64
CA ALA A 55 16.42 -9.03 -5.34
C ALA A 55 17.88 -9.44 -5.13
N ILE A 56 18.82 -8.87 -5.91
CA ILE A 56 20.25 -9.10 -5.71
C ILE A 56 20.69 -8.52 -4.37
N GLN A 57 20.31 -7.28 -4.06
CA GLN A 57 20.68 -6.62 -2.81
C GLN A 57 20.06 -7.29 -1.57
N LEU A 58 18.91 -7.96 -1.71
CA LEU A 58 18.27 -8.69 -0.60
C LEU A 58 19.11 -9.87 -0.11
N GLY A 59 20.01 -10.39 -0.95
CA GLY A 59 20.96 -11.46 -0.56
C GLY A 59 22.18 -10.97 0.23
N GLU A 60 22.42 -9.66 0.24
CA GLU A 60 23.56 -9.05 0.92
C GLU A 60 23.27 -8.75 2.40
N PRO A 61 24.29 -8.66 3.27
CA PRO A 61 24.11 -8.27 4.67
C PRO A 61 23.47 -6.89 4.80
N ALA A 62 22.66 -6.71 5.86
CA ALA A 62 22.05 -5.43 6.17
C ALA A 62 23.12 -4.32 6.35
N THR A 63 22.89 -3.18 5.75
CA THR A 63 23.79 -2.04 5.76
C THR A 63 23.00 -0.73 5.69
N SER A 64 23.71 0.40 5.65
CA SER A 64 23.10 1.72 5.51
C SER A 64 23.87 2.58 4.51
N ALA A 65 23.22 3.61 4.01
CA ALA A 65 23.80 4.62 3.13
C ALA A 65 23.60 6.02 3.74
N PHE A 66 24.43 6.99 3.28
CA PHE A 66 24.34 8.41 3.66
C PHE A 66 24.32 8.62 5.18
N ASP A 67 25.39 8.22 5.86
CA ASP A 67 25.56 8.38 7.32
C ASP A 67 24.37 7.83 8.12
N ASN A 68 23.94 6.61 7.78
CA ASN A 68 22.79 5.93 8.39
C ASN A 68 21.42 6.59 8.12
N SER A 69 21.32 7.56 7.21
CA SER A 69 20.03 8.17 6.88
C SER A 69 19.08 7.23 6.12
N PHE A 70 19.62 6.20 5.46
CA PHE A 70 18.84 5.22 4.71
C PHE A 70 19.28 3.79 5.04
N ALA A 71 18.34 2.95 5.50
CA ALA A 71 18.59 1.54 5.80
C ALA A 71 18.41 0.68 4.55
N VAL A 72 19.37 -0.23 4.31
CA VAL A 72 19.31 -1.26 3.27
C VAL A 72 19.33 -2.61 3.97
N ASP A 73 18.16 -3.12 4.25
CA ASP A 73 17.89 -4.33 5.01
C ASP A 73 16.75 -5.14 4.38
N THR A 74 16.35 -6.25 5.01
CA THR A 74 15.26 -7.11 4.54
C THR A 74 13.96 -6.33 4.33
N ALA A 75 13.59 -5.41 5.23
CA ALA A 75 12.36 -4.63 5.12
C ALA A 75 12.38 -3.71 3.88
N THR A 76 13.50 -3.00 3.66
CA THR A 76 13.68 -2.15 2.48
C THR A 76 13.73 -2.98 1.20
N GLY A 77 14.45 -4.10 1.18
CA GLY A 77 14.55 -4.98 0.02
C GLY A 77 13.19 -5.53 -0.41
N ILE A 78 12.40 -6.03 0.54
CA ILE A 78 11.03 -6.51 0.30
C ILE A 78 10.12 -5.36 -0.14
N ALA A 79 10.22 -4.17 0.48
CA ALA A 79 9.45 -3.00 0.06
C ALA A 79 9.71 -2.61 -1.40
N ARG A 80 10.98 -2.61 -1.84
CA ARG A 80 11.39 -2.34 -3.22
C ARG A 80 10.74 -3.33 -4.19
N ILE A 81 10.83 -4.63 -3.89
CA ILE A 81 10.26 -5.70 -4.71
C ILE A 81 8.73 -5.56 -4.77
N LEU A 82 8.06 -5.40 -3.63
CA LEU A 82 6.60 -5.31 -3.58
C LEU A 82 6.07 -4.04 -4.26
N ALA A 83 6.69 -2.89 -4.02
CA ALA A 83 6.26 -1.63 -4.62
C ALA A 83 6.45 -1.65 -6.14
N ALA A 84 7.61 -2.11 -6.64
CA ALA A 84 7.87 -2.19 -8.06
C ALA A 84 6.99 -3.25 -8.75
N SER A 85 6.83 -4.45 -8.17
CA SER A 85 5.95 -5.51 -8.71
C SER A 85 4.48 -5.09 -8.70
N GLY A 86 4.01 -4.45 -7.63
CA GLY A 86 2.66 -3.91 -7.55
C GLY A 86 2.41 -2.85 -8.63
N THR A 87 3.36 -1.92 -8.81
CA THR A 87 3.28 -0.88 -9.85
C THR A 87 3.32 -1.50 -11.25
N LEU A 88 4.08 -2.56 -11.47
CA LEU A 88 4.11 -3.29 -12.76
C LEU A 88 2.76 -3.92 -13.10
N LEU A 89 2.08 -4.54 -12.13
CA LEU A 89 0.72 -5.06 -12.32
C LEU A 89 -0.29 -3.92 -12.60
N ILE A 90 -0.14 -2.79 -11.92
CA ILE A 90 -0.99 -1.60 -12.14
C ILE A 90 -0.72 -0.97 -13.51
N LEU A 91 0.51 -0.99 -13.99
CA LEU A 91 0.86 -0.56 -15.34
C LEU A 91 0.14 -1.41 -16.41
N ALA A 92 -0.06 -2.70 -16.16
CA ALA A 92 -0.86 -3.55 -17.05
C ALA A 92 -2.36 -3.19 -17.03
N ILE A 93 -2.92 -2.76 -15.90
CA ILE A 93 -4.28 -2.21 -15.81
C ILE A 93 -4.36 -0.88 -16.60
N ALA A 94 -3.37 -0.01 -16.42
CA ALA A 94 -3.26 1.26 -17.13
C ALA A 94 -3.23 1.10 -18.65
N ALA A 95 -2.65 0.01 -19.15
CA ALA A 95 -2.55 -0.27 -20.59
C ALA A 95 -3.91 -0.28 -21.31
N ASP A 96 -4.98 -0.77 -20.66
CA ASP A 96 -6.32 -0.80 -21.23
C ASP A 96 -7.13 0.49 -20.91
N GLU A 97 -6.74 1.23 -19.86
CA GLU A 97 -7.52 2.38 -19.38
C GLU A 97 -7.07 3.69 -20.00
N ILE A 98 -5.74 3.91 -20.10
CA ILE A 98 -5.20 5.23 -20.46
C ILE A 98 -4.45 5.23 -21.81
N SER A 99 -4.33 4.10 -22.49
CA SER A 99 -3.65 4.04 -23.79
C SER A 99 -4.27 5.00 -24.81
N GLY A 100 -3.43 5.80 -25.45
CA GLY A 100 -3.85 6.81 -26.43
C GLY A 100 -4.48 8.07 -25.85
N THR A 101 -4.60 8.18 -24.53
CA THR A 101 -5.07 9.42 -23.88
C THR A 101 -4.00 10.52 -23.93
N ALA A 102 -4.41 11.76 -23.69
CA ALA A 102 -3.50 12.91 -23.71
C ALA A 102 -2.50 12.92 -22.53
N ARG A 103 -2.71 12.10 -21.51
CA ARG A 103 -1.96 12.07 -20.24
C ARG A 103 -1.32 10.71 -19.96
N GLU A 104 -1.06 9.92 -21.00
CA GLU A 104 -0.55 8.56 -20.85
C GLU A 104 0.84 8.55 -20.19
N SER A 105 1.80 9.32 -20.72
CA SER A 105 3.18 9.38 -20.20
C SER A 105 3.26 10.03 -18.82
N GLU A 106 2.47 11.08 -18.57
CA GLU A 106 2.40 11.74 -17.26
C GLU A 106 1.91 10.77 -16.18
N THR A 107 0.92 9.92 -16.51
CA THR A 107 0.43 8.89 -15.58
C THR A 107 1.54 7.91 -15.23
N TYR A 108 2.32 7.44 -16.21
CA TYR A 108 3.44 6.51 -15.96
C TYR A 108 4.53 7.16 -15.10
N SER A 109 4.87 8.41 -15.37
CA SER A 109 5.82 9.18 -14.57
C SER A 109 5.35 9.35 -13.13
N LEU A 110 4.09 9.72 -12.91
CA LEU A 110 3.52 9.89 -11.57
C LEU A 110 3.49 8.57 -10.78
N LEU A 111 3.20 7.44 -11.44
CA LEU A 111 3.29 6.11 -10.81
C LEU A 111 4.72 5.82 -10.35
N LEU A 112 5.73 6.07 -11.18
CA LEU A 112 7.14 5.85 -10.83
C LEU A 112 7.59 6.77 -9.69
N PHE A 113 7.28 8.08 -9.73
CA PHE A 113 7.63 9.01 -8.64
C PHE A 113 7.00 8.62 -7.32
N SER A 114 5.71 8.27 -7.32
CA SER A 114 5.04 7.86 -6.08
C SER A 114 5.56 6.51 -5.57
N THR A 115 5.97 5.61 -6.47
CA THR A 115 6.65 4.35 -6.11
C THR A 115 8.02 4.62 -5.50
N ALA A 116 8.82 5.51 -6.09
CA ALA A 116 10.10 5.95 -5.54
C ALA A 116 9.92 6.54 -4.12
N GLY A 117 8.88 7.38 -3.93
CA GLY A 117 8.54 7.92 -2.62
C GLY A 117 8.15 6.86 -1.60
N ALA A 118 7.39 5.83 -2.02
CA ALA A 118 7.01 4.72 -1.14
C ALA A 118 8.23 3.90 -0.71
N VAL A 119 9.18 3.64 -1.62
CA VAL A 119 10.40 2.91 -1.32
C VAL A 119 11.35 3.75 -0.45
N LEU A 120 11.50 5.04 -0.75
CA LEU A 120 12.28 5.96 0.08
C LEU A 120 11.73 6.02 1.52
N LEU A 121 10.41 6.05 1.66
CA LEU A 121 9.74 6.05 2.96
C LEU A 121 10.01 4.74 3.74
N ALA A 122 10.03 3.59 3.06
CA ALA A 122 10.31 2.29 3.67
C ALA A 122 11.75 2.17 4.20
N GLY A 123 12.72 2.73 3.46
CA GLY A 123 14.13 2.70 3.85
C GLY A 123 14.57 3.86 4.74
N ALA A 124 13.70 4.85 5.01
CA ALA A 124 14.04 6.01 5.83
C ALA A 124 14.50 5.59 7.24
N ASN A 125 15.72 5.97 7.58
CA ASN A 125 16.34 5.75 8.89
C ASN A 125 16.74 7.08 9.54
N ASP A 126 16.10 8.15 9.09
CA ASP A 126 16.31 9.55 9.47
C ASP A 126 14.98 10.30 9.31
N LEU A 127 14.70 11.27 10.19
CA LEU A 127 13.46 12.04 10.19
C LEU A 127 13.31 12.93 8.93
N LEU A 128 14.41 13.43 8.36
CA LEU A 128 14.35 14.23 7.13
C LEU A 128 14.11 13.31 5.91
N ALA A 129 14.77 12.14 5.87
CA ALA A 129 14.51 11.14 4.84
C ALA A 129 13.04 10.66 4.89
N LEU A 130 12.47 10.48 6.09
CA LEU A 130 11.05 10.20 6.31
C LEU A 130 10.16 11.30 5.70
N ALA A 131 10.46 12.57 5.99
CA ALA A 131 9.70 13.71 5.49
C ALA A 131 9.76 13.82 3.96
N VAL A 132 10.95 13.66 3.36
CA VAL A 132 11.14 13.67 1.90
C VAL A 132 10.38 12.51 1.25
N GLY A 133 10.51 11.29 1.79
CA GLY A 133 9.78 10.12 1.31
C GLY A 133 8.26 10.31 1.39
N PHE A 134 7.75 10.90 2.48
CA PHE A 134 6.33 11.22 2.63
C PHE A 134 5.84 12.19 1.55
N LEU A 135 6.59 13.26 1.26
CA LEU A 135 6.23 14.25 0.24
C LEU A 135 6.32 13.66 -1.17
N LEU A 136 7.39 12.93 -1.47
CA LEU A 136 7.58 12.29 -2.77
C LEU A 136 6.51 11.23 -3.06
N ALA A 137 6.06 10.47 -2.05
CA ALA A 137 4.94 9.55 -2.21
C ALA A 137 3.58 10.25 -2.30
N SER A 138 3.44 11.52 -1.85
CA SER A 138 2.16 12.22 -1.74
C SER A 138 1.85 13.09 -2.94
N ILE A 139 2.75 13.97 -3.34
CA ILE A 139 2.51 14.97 -4.37
C ILE A 139 2.15 14.33 -5.73
N PRO A 140 2.90 13.34 -6.24
CA PRO A 140 2.52 12.65 -7.47
C PRO A 140 1.18 11.93 -7.36
N LEU A 141 0.83 11.40 -6.17
CA LEU A 141 -0.44 10.74 -5.93
C LEU A 141 -1.63 11.71 -6.01
N TYR A 142 -1.49 12.94 -5.49
CA TYR A 142 -2.55 13.96 -5.62
C TYR A 142 -2.82 14.31 -7.08
N ALA A 143 -1.75 14.48 -7.87
CA ALA A 143 -1.86 14.70 -9.30
C ALA A 143 -2.53 13.51 -10.00
N LEU A 144 -2.13 12.27 -9.67
CA LEU A 144 -2.69 11.05 -10.26
C LEU A 144 -4.21 10.93 -10.00
N ILE A 145 -4.69 11.28 -8.80
CA ILE A 145 -6.12 11.31 -8.48
C ILE A 145 -6.85 12.35 -9.33
N GLY A 146 -6.25 13.53 -9.51
CA GLY A 146 -6.83 14.64 -10.27
C GLY A 146 -6.89 14.41 -11.78
N LEU A 147 -6.10 13.49 -12.34
CA LEU A 147 -6.08 13.19 -13.78
C LEU A 147 -7.38 12.58 -14.31
N ALA A 148 -8.31 12.16 -13.45
CA ALA A 148 -9.61 11.62 -13.87
C ALA A 148 -10.51 12.65 -14.57
N HIS A 149 -10.28 13.96 -14.39
CA HIS A 149 -11.03 15.08 -14.98
C HIS A 149 -12.56 14.97 -14.86
N THR A 150 -13.04 14.36 -13.77
CA THR A 150 -14.46 14.26 -13.42
C THR A 150 -14.75 15.10 -12.18
N ALA A 151 -16.00 15.50 -11.96
CA ALA A 151 -16.39 16.23 -10.74
C ALA A 151 -16.03 15.43 -9.48
N ALA A 152 -16.30 14.11 -9.45
CA ALA A 152 -15.95 13.23 -8.35
C ALA A 152 -14.41 13.10 -8.17
N GLY A 153 -13.66 13.05 -9.28
CA GLY A 153 -12.19 13.04 -9.26
C GLY A 153 -11.60 14.34 -8.74
N ALA A 154 -12.17 15.49 -9.13
CA ALA A 154 -11.74 16.79 -8.64
C ALA A 154 -12.01 16.94 -7.12
N GLU A 155 -13.19 16.52 -6.66
CA GLU A 155 -13.53 16.50 -5.24
C GLU A 155 -12.59 15.57 -4.45
N ALA A 156 -12.35 14.36 -4.94
CA ALA A 156 -11.41 13.39 -4.33
C ALA A 156 -9.98 13.95 -4.26
N ALA A 157 -9.50 14.59 -5.34
CA ALA A 157 -8.18 15.22 -5.38
C ALA A 157 -8.06 16.36 -4.36
N LEU A 158 -9.07 17.23 -4.28
CA LEU A 158 -9.10 18.34 -3.33
C LEU A 158 -9.12 17.85 -1.88
N LYS A 159 -9.98 16.87 -1.55
CA LYS A 159 -10.04 16.26 -0.21
C LYS A 159 -8.69 15.62 0.16
N THR A 160 -8.11 14.85 -0.75
CA THR A 160 -6.82 14.19 -0.52
C THR A 160 -5.70 15.20 -0.32
N TYR A 161 -5.69 16.27 -1.13
CA TYR A 161 -4.68 17.33 -1.01
C TYR A 161 -4.80 18.11 0.33
N LEU A 162 -6.01 18.56 0.70
CA LEU A 162 -6.24 19.31 1.93
C LEU A 162 -5.91 18.49 3.18
N LEU A 163 -6.39 17.24 3.24
CA LEU A 163 -6.04 16.34 4.34
C LEU A 163 -4.55 15.99 4.33
N GLY A 164 -3.96 15.80 3.16
CA GLY A 164 -2.54 15.54 3.02
C GLY A 164 -1.66 16.70 3.46
N ALA A 165 -2.09 17.94 3.19
CA ALA A 165 -1.42 19.14 3.71
C ALA A 165 -1.52 19.22 5.24
N LEU A 166 -2.72 19.02 5.80
CA LEU A 166 -2.93 19.04 7.25
C LEU A 166 -2.07 17.99 7.98
N PHE A 167 -2.17 16.72 7.56
CA PHE A 167 -1.43 15.63 8.19
C PHE A 167 0.07 15.66 7.88
N GLY A 168 0.45 16.23 6.72
CA GLY A 168 1.84 16.53 6.39
C GLY A 168 2.45 17.58 7.31
N ILE A 169 1.72 18.66 7.63
CA ILE A 169 2.14 19.66 8.61
C ILE A 169 2.31 19.03 10.00
N LEU A 170 1.38 18.15 10.41
CA LEU A 170 1.52 17.43 11.68
C LEU A 170 2.77 16.53 11.68
N LEU A 171 3.05 15.82 10.60
CA LEU A 171 4.26 15.00 10.48
C LEU A 171 5.51 15.87 10.62
N LEU A 172 5.59 16.99 9.89
CA LEU A 172 6.72 17.93 9.96
C LEU A 172 6.85 18.55 11.35
N LEU A 173 5.75 18.84 12.03
CA LEU A 173 5.77 19.30 13.43
C LEU A 173 6.40 18.23 14.34
N GLY A 174 6.01 16.96 14.18
CA GLY A 174 6.62 15.86 14.91
C GLY A 174 8.13 15.72 14.65
N VAL A 175 8.55 15.84 13.39
CA VAL A 175 9.97 15.88 12.97
C VAL A 175 10.70 17.03 13.70
N THR A 176 10.14 18.24 13.62
CA THR A 176 10.74 19.44 14.21
C THR A 176 10.90 19.31 15.73
N VAL A 177 9.86 18.82 16.42
CA VAL A 177 9.90 18.66 17.89
C VAL A 177 10.94 17.62 18.30
N LEU A 178 10.96 16.41 17.66
CA LEU A 178 11.96 15.39 17.99
C LEU A 178 13.38 15.87 17.70
N THR A 179 13.61 16.52 16.57
CA THR A 179 14.93 17.07 16.21
C THR A 179 15.34 18.18 17.18
N GLY A 180 14.43 19.08 17.53
CA GLY A 180 14.71 20.17 18.47
C GLY A 180 15.02 19.68 19.89
N LEU A 181 14.38 18.60 20.33
CA LEU A 181 14.64 17.99 21.64
C LEU A 181 15.97 17.23 21.68
N SER A 182 16.25 16.44 20.65
CA SER A 182 17.38 15.50 20.63
C SER A 182 18.66 16.08 20.02
N GLY A 183 18.54 17.14 19.19
CA GLY A 183 19.66 17.68 18.42
C GLY A 183 20.14 16.77 17.29
N THR A 184 19.33 15.76 16.88
CA THR A 184 19.66 14.83 15.79
C THR A 184 18.42 14.44 15.02
N THR A 185 18.61 13.94 13.78
CA THR A 185 17.54 13.43 12.93
C THR A 185 17.64 11.91 12.70
N THR A 186 18.83 11.31 12.92
CA THR A 186 19.07 9.89 12.64
C THR A 186 18.45 8.99 13.70
N TYR A 187 17.83 7.90 13.28
CA TYR A 187 17.14 6.94 14.17
C TYR A 187 18.06 6.31 15.21
N PRO A 188 19.30 5.88 14.87
CA PRO A 188 20.21 5.33 15.87
C PRO A 188 20.52 6.30 17.03
N GLU A 189 20.75 7.58 16.73
CA GLU A 189 21.01 8.58 17.78
C GLU A 189 19.74 8.98 18.53
N LEU A 190 18.60 9.09 17.82
CA LEU A 190 17.30 9.35 18.45
C LEU A 190 16.97 8.29 19.51
N SER A 191 17.17 7.00 19.19
CA SER A 191 16.89 5.91 20.13
C SER A 191 17.70 6.01 21.42
N GLN A 192 18.91 6.58 21.36
CA GLN A 192 19.77 6.81 22.52
C GLN A 192 19.41 8.04 23.33
N ARG A 193 18.97 9.14 22.67
CA ARG A 193 18.74 10.44 23.32
C ARG A 193 17.31 10.65 23.82
N LEU A 194 16.30 10.09 23.12
CA LEU A 194 14.90 10.29 23.48
C LEU A 194 14.49 9.77 24.86
N PRO A 195 15.07 8.71 25.43
CA PRO A 195 14.75 8.27 26.79
C PRO A 195 14.96 9.33 27.87
N ASP A 196 15.90 10.24 27.68
CA ASP A 196 16.26 11.33 28.62
C ASP A 196 15.43 12.61 28.40
N MET A 197 14.62 12.67 27.35
CA MET A 197 13.83 13.84 26.98
C MET A 197 12.47 13.87 27.71
N PRO A 198 11.83 15.07 27.82
CA PRO A 198 10.53 15.20 28.46
C PRO A 198 9.47 14.33 27.79
N ARG A 199 8.93 13.34 28.51
CA ARG A 199 7.98 12.31 28.01
C ARG A 199 6.78 12.92 27.28
N GLY A 200 6.21 14.01 27.81
CA GLY A 200 5.05 14.65 27.18
C GLY A 200 5.37 15.23 25.80
N ALA A 201 6.53 15.84 25.63
CA ALA A 201 6.94 16.41 24.34
C ALA A 201 7.24 15.30 23.32
N VAL A 202 7.93 14.23 23.73
CA VAL A 202 8.17 13.05 22.88
C VAL A 202 6.85 12.39 22.49
N ALA A 203 5.90 12.24 23.40
CA ALA A 203 4.58 11.65 23.12
C ALA A 203 3.77 12.49 22.11
N VAL A 204 3.73 13.81 22.26
CA VAL A 204 3.06 14.70 21.30
C VAL A 204 3.68 14.59 19.90
N ALA A 205 5.01 14.61 19.83
CA ALA A 205 5.72 14.46 18.56
C ALA A 205 5.46 13.09 17.92
N ALA A 206 5.47 12.01 18.71
CA ALA A 206 5.17 10.65 18.24
C ALA A 206 3.74 10.54 17.67
N VAL A 207 2.75 11.12 18.35
CA VAL A 207 1.36 11.17 17.88
C VAL A 207 1.24 11.97 16.58
N ALA A 208 1.94 13.09 16.46
CA ALA A 208 1.95 13.92 15.25
C ALA A 208 2.56 13.19 14.05
N LEU A 209 3.68 12.47 14.26
CA LEU A 209 4.29 11.60 13.25
C LEU A 209 3.36 10.45 12.83
N LEU A 210 2.74 9.78 13.82
CA LEU A 210 1.79 8.70 13.55
C LEU A 210 0.60 9.20 12.73
N ALA A 211 0.05 10.37 13.07
CA ALA A 211 -1.07 10.96 12.35
C ALA A 211 -0.74 11.18 10.86
N GLY A 212 0.44 11.71 10.56
CA GLY A 212 0.91 11.87 9.18
C GLY A 212 1.09 10.54 8.44
N LEU A 213 1.70 9.55 9.11
CA LEU A 213 1.88 8.21 8.53
C LEU A 213 0.54 7.48 8.36
N MET A 214 -0.44 7.71 9.25
CA MET A 214 -1.80 7.17 9.10
C MET A 214 -2.53 7.79 7.92
N PHE A 215 -2.33 9.07 7.61
CA PHE A 215 -2.82 9.65 6.36
C PHE A 215 -2.25 8.88 5.15
N LYS A 216 -0.96 8.64 5.12
CA LYS A 216 -0.31 7.92 4.01
C LYS A 216 -0.77 6.47 3.92
N ALA A 217 -0.88 5.76 5.04
CA ALA A 217 -1.39 4.40 5.10
C ALA A 217 -2.90 4.32 4.80
N GLY A 218 -3.66 5.36 5.10
CA GLY A 218 -5.11 5.40 5.02
C GLY A 218 -5.79 4.78 6.23
N GLY A 219 -5.15 4.87 7.41
CA GLY A 219 -5.71 4.43 8.69
C GLY A 219 -6.41 5.57 9.45
N VAL A 220 -7.19 5.21 10.48
CA VAL A 220 -7.82 6.18 11.38
C VAL A 220 -6.72 6.94 12.15
N PRO A 221 -6.88 8.25 12.38
CA PRO A 221 -8.04 9.10 12.06
C PRO A 221 -8.00 9.75 10.67
N ALA A 222 -6.97 9.53 9.89
CA ALA A 222 -6.68 10.25 8.66
C ALA A 222 -7.18 9.53 7.37
N HIS A 223 -8.17 8.65 7.47
CA HIS A 223 -8.62 7.70 6.44
C HIS A 223 -9.66 8.23 5.43
N PHE A 224 -10.32 9.35 5.74
CA PHE A 224 -11.54 9.82 5.03
C PHE A 224 -11.38 9.98 3.52
N TRP A 225 -10.18 10.26 3.04
CA TRP A 225 -9.90 10.43 1.62
C TRP A 225 -9.88 9.12 0.82
N VAL A 226 -9.60 7.98 1.47
CA VAL A 226 -9.36 6.70 0.77
C VAL A 226 -10.59 6.19 0.02
N PRO A 227 -11.78 6.09 0.63
CA PRO A 227 -12.98 5.63 -0.08
C PRO A 227 -13.41 6.58 -1.19
N ASP A 228 -13.33 7.89 -0.97
CA ASP A 228 -13.69 8.92 -1.94
C ASP A 228 -12.73 8.89 -3.14
N ALA A 229 -11.42 8.77 -2.89
CA ALA A 229 -10.43 8.66 -3.94
C ALA A 229 -10.55 7.32 -4.72
N ALA A 230 -10.81 6.20 -4.03
CA ALA A 230 -11.00 4.91 -4.68
C ALA A 230 -12.20 4.90 -5.64
N GLN A 231 -13.29 5.58 -5.29
CA GLN A 231 -14.47 5.70 -6.12
C GLN A 231 -14.31 6.75 -7.24
N GLY A 232 -13.78 7.94 -6.90
CA GLY A 232 -13.82 9.13 -7.75
C GLY A 232 -12.76 9.18 -8.85
N THR A 233 -11.64 8.45 -8.71
CA THR A 233 -10.53 8.51 -9.67
C THR A 233 -10.59 7.39 -10.73
N SER A 234 -9.57 7.30 -11.61
CA SER A 234 -9.41 6.19 -12.55
C SER A 234 -9.19 4.86 -11.80
N ALA A 235 -9.49 3.73 -12.43
CA ALA A 235 -9.27 2.43 -11.81
C ALA A 235 -7.76 2.16 -11.56
N THR A 236 -6.90 2.62 -12.46
CA THR A 236 -5.43 2.61 -12.30
C THR A 236 -5.01 3.35 -11.04
N ALA A 237 -5.45 4.60 -10.87
CA ALA A 237 -5.11 5.41 -9.71
C ALA A 237 -5.72 4.83 -8.42
N ALA A 238 -6.97 4.33 -8.46
CA ALA A 238 -7.63 3.68 -7.33
C ALA A 238 -6.87 2.44 -6.85
N THR A 239 -6.42 1.60 -7.78
CA THR A 239 -5.60 0.42 -7.45
C THR A 239 -4.27 0.82 -6.84
N PHE A 240 -3.62 1.84 -7.39
CA PHE A 240 -2.32 2.31 -6.91
C PHE A 240 -2.41 2.91 -5.51
N LEU A 241 -3.33 3.87 -5.29
CA LEU A 241 -3.47 4.57 -4.01
C LEU A 241 -3.84 3.64 -2.85
N THR A 242 -4.52 2.53 -3.14
CA THR A 242 -4.92 1.55 -2.12
C THR A 242 -3.85 0.51 -1.82
N THR A 243 -2.75 0.45 -2.57
CA THR A 243 -1.72 -0.59 -2.45
C THR A 243 -0.31 -0.03 -2.21
N VAL A 244 0.35 0.48 -3.23
CA VAL A 244 1.79 0.78 -3.23
C VAL A 244 2.23 1.78 -2.15
N PRO A 245 1.58 2.94 -1.95
CA PRO A 245 2.02 3.91 -0.94
C PRO A 245 1.95 3.38 0.49
N LYS A 246 1.10 2.37 0.75
CA LYS A 246 0.93 1.78 2.08
C LYS A 246 2.10 0.92 2.51
N ILE A 247 2.81 0.31 1.54
CA ILE A 247 4.01 -0.49 1.80
C ILE A 247 5.04 0.38 2.51
N GLY A 248 5.37 1.53 1.94
CA GLY A 248 6.31 2.46 2.54
C GLY A 248 5.85 3.02 3.88
N ALA A 249 4.58 3.44 3.95
CA ALA A 249 4.03 4.04 5.16
C ALA A 249 4.05 3.08 6.37
N LEU A 250 3.66 1.83 6.19
CA LEU A 250 3.59 0.85 7.28
C LEU A 250 4.96 0.39 7.74
N ILE A 251 5.93 0.25 6.83
CA ILE A 251 7.32 -0.03 7.20
C ILE A 251 7.94 1.19 7.91
N ALA A 252 7.61 2.42 7.49
CA ALA A 252 8.05 3.61 8.21
C ALA A 252 7.47 3.69 9.64
N VAL A 253 6.19 3.32 9.84
CA VAL A 253 5.60 3.19 11.19
C VAL A 253 6.35 2.14 12.01
N PHE A 254 6.68 0.99 11.39
CA PHE A 254 7.46 -0.06 12.06
C PHE A 254 8.82 0.47 12.52
N ARG A 255 9.60 1.11 11.63
CA ARG A 255 10.92 1.67 11.98
C ARG A 255 10.82 2.72 13.09
N LEU A 256 9.88 3.65 12.96
CA LEU A 256 9.68 4.70 13.97
C LEU A 256 9.29 4.11 15.33
N ALA A 257 8.46 3.07 15.36
CA ALA A 257 8.09 2.39 16.60
C ALA A 257 9.29 1.76 17.32
N GLY A 258 10.30 1.31 16.58
CA GLY A 258 11.56 0.79 17.15
C GLY A 258 12.49 1.86 17.73
N VAL A 259 12.28 3.14 17.40
CA VAL A 259 13.10 4.28 17.86
C VAL A 259 12.54 4.92 19.13
N LEU A 260 11.21 4.87 19.29
CA LEU A 260 10.54 5.56 20.39
C LEU A 260 10.76 4.85 21.73
N PRO A 261 11.01 5.60 22.82
CA PRO A 261 11.26 5.01 24.12
C PRO A 261 10.01 4.33 24.69
N THR A 262 10.20 3.25 25.41
CA THR A 262 9.11 2.50 26.07
C THR A 262 8.31 3.32 27.09
N SER A 263 8.89 4.42 27.58
CA SER A 263 8.22 5.37 28.47
C SER A 263 7.05 6.11 27.80
N VAL A 264 7.05 6.20 26.47
CA VAL A 264 5.92 6.68 25.67
C VAL A 264 5.07 5.48 25.31
N SER A 265 3.78 5.49 25.65
CA SER A 265 2.84 4.39 25.39
C SER A 265 2.50 4.23 23.89
N TRP A 266 3.54 4.21 23.03
CA TRP A 266 3.42 4.16 21.59
C TRP A 266 2.67 2.91 21.10
N ALA A 267 3.05 1.74 21.65
CA ALA A 267 2.41 0.48 21.28
C ALA A 267 0.89 0.49 21.55
N VAL A 268 0.47 1.09 22.68
CA VAL A 268 -0.96 1.25 23.01
C VAL A 268 -1.65 2.17 21.99
N ALA A 269 -1.03 3.29 21.61
CA ALA A 269 -1.60 4.19 20.61
C ALA A 269 -1.78 3.48 19.26
N VAL A 270 -0.77 2.73 18.79
CA VAL A 270 -0.87 1.93 17.55
C VAL A 270 -1.92 0.83 17.69
N ALA A 271 -2.03 0.14 18.84
CA ALA A 271 -3.04 -0.89 19.08
C ALA A 271 -4.47 -0.34 19.00
N VAL A 272 -4.72 0.83 19.59
CA VAL A 272 -6.02 1.51 19.51
C VAL A 272 -6.32 1.92 18.06
N VAL A 273 -5.38 2.55 17.37
CA VAL A 273 -5.53 2.93 15.95
C VAL A 273 -5.80 1.71 15.08
N ALA A 274 -5.11 0.59 15.32
CA ALA A 274 -5.31 -0.67 14.62
C ALA A 274 -6.74 -1.20 14.82
N ALA A 275 -7.19 -1.32 16.08
CA ALA A 275 -8.52 -1.83 16.43
C ALA A 275 -9.64 -0.94 15.85
N VAL A 276 -9.51 0.38 15.97
CA VAL A 276 -10.49 1.34 15.45
C VAL A 276 -10.51 1.30 13.91
N SER A 277 -9.34 1.23 13.24
CA SER A 277 -9.25 1.16 11.78
C SER A 277 -9.90 -0.10 11.24
N MET A 278 -9.62 -1.28 11.85
CA MET A 278 -10.26 -2.55 11.48
C MET A 278 -11.78 -2.46 11.60
N THR A 279 -12.27 -2.03 12.76
CA THR A 279 -13.69 -2.05 13.08
C THR A 279 -14.47 -1.02 12.26
N LEU A 280 -14.00 0.24 12.22
CA LEU A 280 -14.66 1.31 11.47
C LEU A 280 -14.66 1.00 9.96
N GLY A 281 -13.52 0.54 9.41
CA GLY A 281 -13.40 0.18 8.01
C GLY A 281 -14.38 -0.93 7.61
N ASN A 282 -14.50 -1.98 8.43
CA ASN A 282 -15.46 -3.06 8.21
C ASN A 282 -16.91 -2.55 8.30
N LEU A 283 -17.26 -1.83 9.36
CA LEU A 283 -18.63 -1.34 9.56
C LEU A 283 -19.05 -0.40 8.41
N ALA A 284 -18.17 0.49 7.97
CA ALA A 284 -18.47 1.39 6.86
C ALA A 284 -18.61 0.66 5.50
N ALA A 285 -17.87 -0.44 5.29
CA ALA A 285 -17.97 -1.26 4.08
C ALA A 285 -19.35 -1.91 3.90
N TYR A 286 -20.08 -2.20 4.98
CA TYR A 286 -21.42 -2.78 4.91
C TYR A 286 -22.45 -1.92 4.17
N TRP A 287 -22.29 -0.60 4.20
CA TRP A 287 -23.25 0.34 3.62
C TRP A 287 -22.91 0.74 2.16
N GLN A 288 -21.82 0.19 1.62
CA GLN A 288 -21.39 0.54 0.27
C GLN A 288 -22.08 -0.33 -0.78
N SER A 289 -22.49 0.29 -1.89
CA SER A 289 -22.96 -0.40 -3.09
C SER A 289 -21.96 -0.29 -4.24
N ASP A 290 -21.17 0.80 -4.31
CA ASP A 290 -20.07 0.93 -5.28
C ASP A 290 -18.91 0.02 -4.91
N PRO A 291 -18.45 -0.87 -5.82
CA PRO A 291 -17.41 -1.86 -5.54
C PRO A 291 -16.05 -1.24 -5.20
N ARG A 292 -15.67 -0.13 -5.84
CA ARG A 292 -14.39 0.55 -5.55
C ARG A 292 -14.42 1.28 -4.23
N ARG A 293 -15.56 1.88 -3.87
CA ARG A 293 -15.76 2.52 -2.57
C ARG A 293 -15.75 1.48 -1.44
N LEU A 294 -16.37 0.31 -1.66
CA LEU A 294 -16.31 -0.82 -0.75
C LEU A 294 -14.86 -1.27 -0.52
N LEU A 295 -14.08 -1.45 -1.59
CA LEU A 295 -12.65 -1.79 -1.51
C LEU A 295 -11.83 -0.67 -0.85
N GLY A 296 -12.22 0.59 -0.99
CA GLY A 296 -11.62 1.72 -0.28
C GLY A 296 -11.79 1.59 1.24
N TRP A 297 -12.98 1.29 1.73
CA TRP A 297 -13.24 1.03 3.15
C TRP A 297 -12.58 -0.28 3.63
N SER A 298 -12.60 -1.32 2.80
CA SER A 298 -11.82 -2.53 3.05
C SER A 298 -10.33 -2.21 3.25
N THR A 299 -9.77 -1.30 2.45
CA THR A 299 -8.38 -0.86 2.58
C THR A 299 -8.11 -0.21 3.95
N VAL A 300 -9.04 0.62 4.46
CA VAL A 300 -8.94 1.20 5.82
C VAL A 300 -8.87 0.09 6.87
N SER A 301 -9.75 -0.92 6.74
CA SER A 301 -9.74 -2.08 7.63
C SER A 301 -8.43 -2.86 7.53
N GLN A 302 -7.93 -3.13 6.32
CA GLN A 302 -6.68 -3.87 6.09
C GLN A 302 -5.46 -3.15 6.69
N VAL A 303 -5.43 -1.81 6.65
CA VAL A 303 -4.39 -1.03 7.35
C VAL A 303 -4.43 -1.29 8.85
N GLY A 304 -5.63 -1.39 9.44
CA GLY A 304 -5.77 -1.77 10.85
C GLY A 304 -5.12 -3.12 11.15
N PHE A 305 -5.36 -4.14 10.33
CA PHE A 305 -4.72 -5.46 10.49
C PHE A 305 -3.18 -5.38 10.32
N LEU A 306 -2.70 -4.60 9.37
CA LEU A 306 -1.26 -4.43 9.09
C LEU A 306 -0.52 -3.65 10.19
N LEU A 307 -1.22 -2.89 11.01
CA LEU A 307 -0.64 -2.22 12.19
C LEU A 307 -0.44 -3.17 13.38
N VAL A 308 -1.18 -4.28 13.45
CA VAL A 308 -1.15 -5.19 14.60
C VAL A 308 0.25 -5.75 14.90
N PRO A 309 1.04 -6.26 13.92
CA PRO A 309 2.36 -6.78 14.24
C PRO A 309 3.33 -5.70 14.73
N ILE A 310 3.09 -4.42 14.38
CA ILE A 310 3.91 -3.29 14.83
C ILE A 310 3.82 -3.10 16.36
N VAL A 311 2.70 -3.45 16.96
CA VAL A 311 2.48 -3.36 18.42
C VAL A 311 3.41 -4.33 19.19
N ALA A 312 3.81 -5.43 18.55
CA ALA A 312 4.64 -6.47 19.14
C ALA A 312 6.15 -6.25 18.96
N ILE A 313 6.58 -5.10 18.43
CA ILE A 313 8.01 -4.77 18.26
C ILE A 313 8.75 -4.87 19.59
N GLY A 314 9.91 -5.54 19.58
CA GLY A 314 10.74 -5.77 20.76
C GLY A 314 10.18 -6.77 21.77
N ARG A 315 9.02 -7.40 21.47
CA ARG A 315 8.37 -8.42 22.30
C ARG A 315 8.18 -9.75 21.58
N SER A 316 8.08 -9.74 20.25
CA SER A 316 7.93 -10.93 19.42
C SER A 316 8.80 -10.82 18.17
N ASP A 317 9.58 -11.87 17.89
CA ASP A 317 10.39 -11.99 16.67
C ASP A 317 9.50 -12.15 15.41
N LEU A 318 8.22 -12.41 15.59
CA LEU A 318 7.25 -12.52 14.50
C LEU A 318 6.82 -11.15 13.96
N ALA A 319 7.12 -10.03 14.62
CA ALA A 319 6.59 -8.70 14.29
C ALA A 319 6.92 -8.27 12.84
N LEU A 320 8.19 -8.20 12.47
CA LEU A 320 8.60 -7.79 11.12
C LEU A 320 8.22 -8.83 10.05
N PRO A 321 8.51 -10.14 10.21
CA PRO A 321 8.13 -11.12 9.20
C PRO A 321 6.63 -11.16 8.92
N SER A 322 5.78 -11.03 9.95
CA SER A 322 4.32 -10.98 9.79
C SER A 322 3.88 -9.75 9.00
N LEU A 323 4.43 -8.57 9.29
CA LEU A 323 4.15 -7.35 8.54
C LEU A 323 4.50 -7.50 7.06
N LEU A 324 5.71 -7.99 6.75
CA LEU A 324 6.21 -8.12 5.39
C LEU A 324 5.41 -9.15 4.58
N LEU A 325 5.13 -10.32 5.16
CA LEU A 325 4.34 -11.36 4.51
C LEU A 325 2.90 -10.90 4.26
N TYR A 326 2.31 -10.21 5.25
CA TYR A 326 0.96 -9.67 5.09
C TYR A 326 0.90 -8.56 4.03
N LEU A 327 1.88 -7.65 3.99
CA LEU A 327 1.99 -6.63 2.93
C LEU A 327 2.08 -7.27 1.55
N ALA A 328 2.87 -8.33 1.39
CA ALA A 328 2.97 -9.07 0.13
C ALA A 328 1.62 -9.65 -0.30
N GLY A 329 0.96 -10.38 0.60
CA GLY A 329 -0.35 -10.97 0.35
C GLY A 329 -1.43 -9.93 0.06
N TYR A 330 -1.49 -8.87 0.87
CA TYR A 330 -2.45 -7.78 0.71
C TYR A 330 -2.29 -7.07 -0.64
N THR A 331 -1.06 -6.68 -0.99
CA THR A 331 -0.78 -5.93 -2.21
C THR A 331 -1.33 -6.65 -3.44
N VAL A 332 -0.97 -7.91 -3.60
CA VAL A 332 -1.38 -8.71 -4.77
C VAL A 332 -2.88 -8.99 -4.77
N THR A 333 -3.45 -9.34 -3.60
CA THR A 333 -4.87 -9.67 -3.48
C THR A 333 -5.76 -8.45 -3.70
N ASN A 334 -5.35 -7.26 -3.20
CA ASN A 334 -6.07 -6.02 -3.41
C ASN A 334 -6.01 -5.56 -4.88
N ILE A 335 -4.83 -5.70 -5.53
CA ILE A 335 -4.70 -5.44 -6.97
C ILE A 335 -5.64 -6.35 -7.76
N ALA A 336 -5.75 -7.64 -7.40
CA ALA A 336 -6.66 -8.59 -8.07
C ALA A 336 -8.12 -8.12 -7.99
N ALA A 337 -8.59 -7.70 -6.80
CA ALA A 337 -9.94 -7.20 -6.60
C ALA A 337 -10.23 -5.94 -7.43
N PHE A 338 -9.33 -4.94 -7.36
CA PHE A 338 -9.47 -3.72 -8.16
C PHE A 338 -9.36 -3.97 -9.66
N ALA A 339 -8.50 -4.90 -10.10
CA ALA A 339 -8.37 -5.27 -11.51
C ALA A 339 -9.67 -5.85 -12.07
N VAL A 340 -10.47 -6.57 -11.28
CA VAL A 340 -11.81 -7.04 -11.72
C VAL A 340 -12.73 -5.85 -11.97
N THR A 341 -12.77 -4.85 -11.07
CA THR A 341 -13.58 -3.63 -11.28
C THR A 341 -13.08 -2.82 -12.47
N ALA A 342 -11.77 -2.77 -12.68
CA ALA A 342 -11.15 -2.08 -13.80
C ALA A 342 -11.42 -2.79 -15.15
N ALA A 343 -11.52 -4.13 -15.16
CA ALA A 343 -11.85 -4.92 -16.34
C ALA A 343 -13.30 -4.71 -16.81
N LEU A 344 -14.19 -4.31 -15.89
CA LEU A 344 -15.62 -4.07 -16.11
C LEU A 344 -15.99 -2.66 -15.70
N PRO A 345 -15.56 -1.61 -16.44
CA PRO A 345 -15.66 -0.22 -16.01
C PRO A 345 -17.12 0.29 -15.88
N GLU A 346 -18.07 -0.37 -16.52
CA GLU A 346 -19.50 -0.04 -16.49
C GLU A 346 -20.21 -0.57 -15.24
N HIS A 347 -19.61 -1.56 -14.55
CA HIS A 347 -20.16 -2.17 -13.34
C HIS A 347 -19.86 -1.25 -12.14
N ARG A 348 -20.84 -0.40 -11.79
CA ARG A 348 -20.72 0.60 -10.72
C ARG A 348 -21.45 0.23 -9.44
N ASP A 349 -22.31 -0.78 -9.49
CA ASP A 349 -23.01 -1.35 -8.34
C ASP A 349 -22.68 -2.82 -8.17
N LEU A 350 -22.72 -3.34 -6.94
CA LEU A 350 -22.46 -4.75 -6.65
C LEU A 350 -23.43 -5.67 -7.39
N THR A 351 -24.65 -5.21 -7.67
CA THR A 351 -25.68 -5.96 -8.40
C THR A 351 -25.38 -6.09 -9.89
N ASP A 352 -24.58 -5.20 -10.48
CA ASP A 352 -24.16 -5.26 -11.89
C ASP A 352 -23.32 -6.52 -12.18
N PHE A 353 -22.68 -7.08 -11.15
CA PHE A 353 -21.89 -8.30 -11.25
C PHE A 353 -22.74 -9.58 -11.26
N ARG A 354 -24.08 -9.48 -11.19
CA ARG A 354 -24.98 -10.63 -11.21
C ARG A 354 -24.77 -11.47 -12.46
N GLY A 355 -24.58 -12.79 -12.25
CA GLY A 355 -24.38 -13.75 -13.33
C GLY A 355 -23.00 -13.70 -13.99
N LEU A 356 -22.02 -13.00 -13.40
CA LEU A 356 -20.67 -12.92 -13.95
C LEU A 356 -20.03 -14.30 -14.09
N ALA A 357 -20.31 -15.25 -13.18
CA ALA A 357 -19.79 -16.62 -13.22
C ALA A 357 -20.23 -17.37 -14.48
N TYR A 358 -21.43 -17.11 -14.99
CA TYR A 358 -21.95 -17.73 -16.22
C TYR A 358 -21.37 -17.08 -17.48
N ARG A 359 -21.17 -15.77 -17.47
CA ARG A 359 -20.68 -15.01 -18.64
C ARG A 359 -19.15 -15.03 -18.76
N ARG A 360 -18.43 -14.95 -17.63
CA ARG A 360 -16.97 -14.80 -17.57
C ARG A 360 -16.40 -15.55 -16.35
N PRO A 361 -16.39 -16.90 -16.37
CA PRO A 361 -16.06 -17.72 -15.20
C PRO A 361 -14.65 -17.45 -14.63
N GLY A 362 -13.65 -17.19 -15.49
CA GLY A 362 -12.29 -16.87 -15.03
C GLY A 362 -12.21 -15.57 -14.23
N LEU A 363 -12.97 -14.53 -14.63
CA LEU A 363 -13.00 -13.26 -13.92
C LEU A 363 -13.81 -13.37 -12.62
N ALA A 364 -14.88 -14.16 -12.62
CA ALA A 364 -15.65 -14.47 -11.41
C ALA A 364 -14.82 -15.25 -10.38
N ALA A 365 -14.04 -16.24 -10.83
CA ALA A 365 -13.11 -16.98 -9.99
C ALA A 365 -12.01 -16.06 -9.42
N ALA A 366 -11.46 -15.17 -10.23
CA ALA A 366 -10.48 -14.18 -9.77
C ALA A 366 -11.06 -13.26 -8.68
N LEU A 367 -12.29 -12.77 -8.86
CA LEU A 367 -12.98 -11.98 -7.86
C LEU A 367 -13.23 -12.76 -6.56
N LEU A 368 -13.70 -14.01 -6.68
CA LEU A 368 -13.91 -14.87 -5.52
C LEU A 368 -12.62 -15.06 -4.70
N VAL A 369 -11.53 -15.41 -5.38
CA VAL A 369 -10.21 -15.60 -4.74
C VAL A 369 -9.74 -14.30 -4.09
N ALA A 370 -9.89 -13.16 -4.78
CA ALA A 370 -9.47 -11.88 -4.25
C ALA A 370 -10.28 -11.48 -3.00
N LEU A 371 -11.61 -11.56 -3.04
CA LEU A 371 -12.47 -11.17 -1.92
C LEU A 371 -12.32 -12.12 -0.73
N LEU A 372 -12.34 -13.44 -0.94
CA LEU A 372 -12.07 -14.42 0.11
C LEU A 372 -10.63 -14.30 0.63
N GLY A 373 -9.69 -13.95 -0.26
CA GLY A 373 -8.32 -13.62 0.12
C GLY A 373 -8.26 -12.45 1.10
N LEU A 374 -8.95 -11.34 0.82
CA LEU A 374 -9.01 -10.19 1.72
C LEU A 374 -9.70 -10.50 3.06
N VAL A 375 -10.67 -11.44 3.08
CA VAL A 375 -11.19 -12.00 4.35
C VAL A 375 -10.06 -12.68 5.13
N GLY A 376 -9.15 -13.33 4.44
CA GLY A 376 -8.11 -14.17 5.03
C GLY A 376 -8.59 -15.63 5.14
N THR A 377 -9.04 -16.22 4.03
CA THR A 377 -9.37 -17.64 3.97
C THR A 377 -8.20 -18.48 3.41
N PRO A 378 -7.93 -19.68 3.94
CA PRO A 378 -6.95 -20.56 3.32
C PRO A 378 -7.35 -20.90 1.87
N PRO A 379 -6.41 -21.10 0.96
CA PRO A 379 -4.96 -21.08 1.10
C PRO A 379 -4.30 -19.75 0.68
N THR A 380 -4.95 -18.60 0.86
CA THR A 380 -4.44 -17.31 0.41
C THR A 380 -3.31 -16.76 1.29
N ALA A 381 -2.45 -15.92 0.70
CA ALA A 381 -1.34 -15.27 1.42
C ALA A 381 -1.82 -14.40 2.59
N VAL A 382 -2.95 -13.71 2.45
CA VAL A 382 -3.52 -12.86 3.51
C VAL A 382 -3.97 -13.69 4.72
N PHE A 383 -4.41 -14.93 4.53
CA PHE A 383 -4.71 -15.85 5.64
C PHE A 383 -3.47 -16.06 6.52
N VAL A 384 -2.34 -16.41 5.89
CA VAL A 384 -1.09 -16.63 6.62
C VAL A 384 -0.65 -15.35 7.31
N GLY A 385 -0.72 -14.20 6.60
CA GLY A 385 -0.40 -12.88 7.16
C GLY A 385 -1.26 -12.55 8.39
N LYS A 386 -2.58 -12.74 8.34
CA LYS A 386 -3.48 -12.50 9.49
C LYS A 386 -3.20 -13.44 10.65
N LEU A 387 -2.94 -14.71 10.37
CA LEU A 387 -2.64 -15.71 11.39
C LEU A 387 -1.34 -15.35 12.13
N THR A 388 -0.25 -15.12 11.41
CA THR A 388 1.04 -14.76 12.00
C THR A 388 0.99 -13.41 12.72
N THR A 389 0.22 -12.45 12.21
CA THR A 389 -0.05 -11.15 12.85
C THR A 389 -0.78 -11.31 14.19
N ALA A 390 -1.81 -12.16 14.24
CA ALA A 390 -2.52 -12.44 15.48
C ALA A 390 -1.62 -13.17 16.50
N THR A 391 -0.78 -14.09 16.02
CA THR A 391 0.23 -14.76 16.87
C THR A 391 1.24 -13.76 17.41
N ALA A 392 1.77 -12.85 16.59
CA ALA A 392 2.69 -11.80 17.03
C ALA A 392 2.07 -10.90 18.11
N ALA A 393 0.78 -10.54 17.96
CA ALA A 393 0.07 -9.78 18.99
C ALA A 393 -0.12 -10.57 20.29
N TRP A 394 -0.40 -11.86 20.19
CA TRP A 394 -0.51 -12.74 21.36
C TRP A 394 0.82 -12.84 22.11
N ASP A 395 1.91 -13.12 21.41
CA ASP A 395 3.26 -13.19 21.98
C ASP A 395 3.72 -11.86 22.59
N GLY A 396 3.30 -10.75 21.98
CA GLY A 396 3.58 -9.40 22.44
C GLY A 396 2.74 -8.93 23.63
N GLU A 397 1.96 -9.83 24.28
CA GLU A 397 1.06 -9.53 25.41
C GLU A 397 -0.17 -8.67 25.06
N TYR A 398 -0.55 -8.61 23.77
CA TYR A 398 -1.75 -7.94 23.28
C TYR A 398 -2.83 -8.96 22.85
N ALA A 399 -3.10 -9.97 23.67
CA ALA A 399 -4.08 -11.03 23.38
C ALA A 399 -5.47 -10.49 22.99
N TRP A 400 -5.92 -9.39 23.62
CA TRP A 400 -7.17 -8.73 23.26
C TRP A 400 -7.19 -8.27 21.80
N LEU A 401 -6.05 -7.79 21.28
CA LEU A 401 -5.94 -7.32 19.91
C LEU A 401 -5.96 -8.50 18.92
N ALA A 402 -5.40 -9.66 19.28
CA ALA A 402 -5.55 -10.89 18.52
C ALA A 402 -7.02 -11.31 18.41
N VAL A 403 -7.80 -11.20 19.47
CA VAL A 403 -9.27 -11.43 19.44
C VAL A 403 -9.95 -10.44 18.48
N VAL A 404 -9.59 -9.17 18.54
CA VAL A 404 -10.13 -8.13 17.62
C VAL A 404 -9.80 -8.46 16.16
N VAL A 405 -8.62 -9.01 15.86
CA VAL A 405 -8.24 -9.48 14.52
C VAL A 405 -9.20 -10.56 14.04
N PHE A 406 -9.47 -11.60 14.83
CA PHE A 406 -10.37 -12.67 14.44
C PHE A 406 -11.82 -12.19 14.27
N VAL A 407 -12.34 -11.41 15.21
CA VAL A 407 -13.69 -10.84 15.14
C VAL A 407 -13.86 -10.00 13.86
N ASN A 408 -12.90 -9.12 13.57
CA ASN A 408 -12.95 -8.27 12.38
C ASN A 408 -12.76 -9.07 11.08
N SER A 409 -12.03 -10.17 11.08
CA SER A 409 -11.92 -11.07 9.93
C SER A 409 -13.28 -11.70 9.62
N VAL A 410 -14.01 -12.19 10.63
CA VAL A 410 -15.36 -12.72 10.48
C VAL A 410 -16.33 -11.63 10.03
N LEU A 411 -16.28 -10.44 10.60
CA LEU A 411 -17.10 -9.31 10.17
C LEU A 411 -16.87 -9.00 8.68
N SER A 412 -15.63 -9.01 8.22
CA SER A 412 -15.33 -8.69 6.82
C SER A 412 -15.96 -9.67 5.82
N LEU A 413 -16.16 -10.94 6.19
CA LEU A 413 -16.77 -11.94 5.33
C LEU A 413 -18.14 -11.52 4.81
N PHE A 414 -18.96 -10.92 5.65
CA PHE A 414 -20.36 -10.63 5.30
C PHE A 414 -20.49 -9.56 4.21
N TYR A 415 -19.74 -8.47 4.24
CA TYR A 415 -19.83 -7.46 3.18
C TYR A 415 -19.19 -7.95 1.87
N TYR A 416 -18.18 -8.81 1.91
CA TYR A 416 -17.68 -9.43 0.70
C TYR A 416 -18.65 -10.46 0.11
N LEU A 417 -19.38 -11.22 0.96
CA LEU A 417 -20.44 -12.12 0.49
C LEU A 417 -21.57 -11.36 -0.22
N ARG A 418 -21.90 -10.13 0.20
CA ARG A 418 -22.85 -9.26 -0.52
C ARG A 418 -22.47 -9.04 -1.97
N TRP A 419 -21.18 -9.05 -2.28
CA TRP A 419 -20.69 -8.95 -3.66
C TRP A 419 -20.54 -10.31 -4.33
N ILE A 420 -20.02 -11.32 -3.63
CA ILE A 420 -19.82 -12.67 -4.17
C ILE A 420 -21.16 -13.33 -4.56
N VAL A 421 -22.18 -13.25 -3.73
CA VAL A 421 -23.46 -13.92 -3.96
C VAL A 421 -24.11 -13.53 -5.29
N PRO A 422 -24.26 -12.27 -5.67
CA PRO A 422 -24.78 -11.90 -7.00
C PRO A 422 -23.97 -12.48 -8.16
N VAL A 423 -22.63 -12.57 -8.05
CA VAL A 423 -21.74 -13.09 -9.10
C VAL A 423 -22.15 -14.49 -9.56
N TYR A 424 -22.60 -15.33 -8.62
CA TYR A 424 -22.95 -16.75 -8.84
C TYR A 424 -24.46 -16.99 -8.97
N ARG A 425 -25.31 -15.96 -8.89
CA ARG A 425 -26.75 -16.06 -9.18
C ARG A 425 -26.98 -16.07 -10.68
N GLU A 426 -28.07 -16.69 -11.13
CA GLU A 426 -28.49 -16.67 -12.52
C GLU A 426 -28.62 -15.25 -13.06
N PRO A 427 -28.23 -15.00 -14.33
CA PRO A 427 -28.46 -13.72 -14.98
C PRO A 427 -29.95 -13.36 -14.93
N GLY A 428 -30.30 -12.10 -14.63
CA GLY A 428 -31.68 -11.61 -14.76
C GLY A 428 -32.02 -11.36 -16.23
N ASP A 429 -33.29 -11.31 -16.56
CA ASP A 429 -33.80 -11.10 -17.94
C ASP A 429 -33.29 -9.81 -18.58
N SER A 430 -33.00 -8.77 -17.79
CA SER A 430 -32.44 -7.49 -18.24
C SER A 430 -30.94 -7.53 -18.55
N ALA A 431 -30.24 -8.61 -18.16
CA ALA A 431 -28.76 -8.74 -18.33
C ALA A 431 -28.34 -9.21 -19.73
N VAL A 432 -29.29 -9.60 -20.58
CA VAL A 432 -29.04 -10.20 -21.91
C VAL A 432 -28.63 -9.15 -22.96
N THR A 433 -28.84 -7.85 -22.72
CA THR A 433 -28.73 -6.81 -23.77
C THR A 433 -27.47 -5.93 -23.69
N SER A 434 -26.65 -5.98 -22.65
CA SER A 434 -25.42 -5.18 -22.56
C SER A 434 -24.18 -6.06 -22.65
N GLU A 435 -23.53 -6.12 -23.82
CA GLU A 435 -22.14 -6.55 -23.93
C GLU A 435 -21.23 -5.50 -23.31
N ALA A 436 -21.11 -5.53 -21.97
CA ALA A 436 -20.17 -4.67 -21.26
C ALA A 436 -18.75 -4.79 -21.86
N VAL A 437 -18.16 -3.64 -22.19
CA VAL A 437 -16.80 -3.58 -22.74
C VAL A 437 -15.81 -4.26 -21.77
N LEU A 438 -15.16 -5.31 -22.25
CA LEU A 438 -14.13 -6.02 -21.46
C LEU A 438 -12.75 -5.48 -21.81
N ARG A 439 -12.06 -4.95 -20.81
CA ARG A 439 -10.63 -4.64 -20.88
C ARG A 439 -9.82 -5.93 -20.69
N ARG A 440 -9.33 -6.50 -21.81
CA ARG A 440 -8.76 -7.86 -21.85
C ARG A 440 -7.43 -7.99 -21.09
N VAL A 441 -6.54 -7.02 -21.18
CA VAL A 441 -5.25 -7.04 -20.46
C VAL A 441 -5.51 -6.96 -18.97
N THR A 442 -6.40 -6.07 -18.57
CA THR A 442 -6.83 -5.89 -17.16
C THR A 442 -7.47 -7.15 -16.60
N ALA A 443 -8.32 -7.84 -17.37
CA ALA A 443 -8.92 -9.11 -16.94
C ALA A 443 -7.87 -10.21 -16.74
N ARG A 444 -6.86 -10.30 -17.61
CA ARG A 444 -5.73 -11.23 -17.45
C ARG A 444 -4.89 -10.86 -16.21
N THR A 445 -4.69 -9.58 -15.97
CA THR A 445 -3.99 -9.10 -14.75
C THR A 445 -4.75 -9.49 -13.48
N ALA A 446 -6.09 -9.40 -13.47
CA ALA A 446 -6.91 -9.85 -12.34
C ALA A 446 -6.71 -11.35 -12.05
N ILE A 447 -6.75 -12.19 -13.09
CA ILE A 447 -6.56 -13.64 -12.98
C ILE A 447 -5.13 -13.96 -12.50
N LEU A 448 -4.12 -13.31 -13.09
CA LEU A 448 -2.72 -13.50 -12.71
C LEU A 448 -2.49 -13.10 -11.25
N ALA A 449 -2.96 -11.93 -10.82
CA ALA A 449 -2.79 -11.46 -9.46
C ALA A 449 -3.50 -12.37 -8.45
N SER A 450 -4.70 -12.90 -8.78
CA SER A 450 -5.38 -13.88 -7.95
C SER A 450 -4.60 -15.19 -7.85
N ALA A 451 -4.04 -15.67 -8.95
CA ALA A 451 -3.20 -16.88 -8.96
C ALA A 451 -1.92 -16.69 -8.14
N VAL A 452 -1.28 -15.50 -8.23
CA VAL A 452 -0.11 -15.15 -7.41
C VAL A 452 -0.48 -15.08 -5.93
N SER A 453 -1.66 -14.54 -5.57
CA SER A 453 -2.13 -14.53 -4.18
C SER A 453 -2.25 -15.94 -3.58
N LEU A 454 -2.79 -16.89 -4.35
CA LEU A 454 -2.85 -18.30 -3.95
C LEU A 454 -1.44 -18.91 -3.86
N ALA A 455 -0.61 -18.70 -4.87
CA ALA A 455 0.76 -19.21 -4.89
C ALA A 455 1.57 -18.74 -3.68
N LEU A 456 1.52 -17.43 -3.35
CA LEU A 456 2.19 -16.87 -2.17
C LEU A 456 1.68 -17.50 -0.87
N GLY A 457 0.40 -17.85 -0.77
CA GLY A 457 -0.14 -18.54 0.40
C GLY A 457 0.37 -19.97 0.51
N LEU A 458 0.44 -20.71 -0.62
CA LEU A 458 0.97 -22.08 -0.66
C LEU A 458 2.46 -22.16 -0.37
N VAL A 459 3.24 -21.16 -0.80
CA VAL A 459 4.70 -21.09 -0.56
C VAL A 459 5.06 -20.20 0.63
N ALA A 460 4.11 -19.91 1.51
CA ALA A 460 4.34 -19.02 2.65
C ALA A 460 5.45 -19.51 3.59
N GLY A 461 5.67 -20.84 3.75
CA GLY A 461 6.76 -21.40 4.55
C GLY A 461 8.14 -20.98 4.04
N PRO A 462 8.52 -21.26 2.79
CA PRO A 462 9.75 -20.75 2.19
C PRO A 462 9.89 -19.22 2.22
N LEU A 463 8.81 -18.50 1.97
CA LEU A 463 8.82 -17.02 2.02
C LEU A 463 9.08 -16.51 3.44
N TRP A 464 8.53 -17.18 4.45
CA TRP A 464 8.81 -16.86 5.85
C TRP A 464 10.30 -16.86 6.13
N TYR A 465 11.03 -17.83 5.61
CA TYR A 465 12.48 -17.93 5.77
C TYR A 465 13.24 -16.72 5.18
N VAL A 466 12.71 -16.13 4.10
CA VAL A 466 13.30 -14.95 3.46
C VAL A 466 13.01 -13.69 4.27
N VAL A 467 11.79 -13.53 4.79
CA VAL A 467 11.38 -12.31 5.50
C VAL A 467 11.81 -12.29 6.96
N SER A 468 12.22 -13.43 7.52
CA SER A 468 12.73 -13.58 8.92
C SER A 468 14.25 -13.44 9.04
N ARG A 469 14.96 -13.24 7.94
CA ARG A 469 16.40 -12.93 7.93
C ARG A 469 16.61 -11.46 8.27
#